data_3e01cb12c908cc598582f0cf7be8d66f
#
_entry.id   3e01cb12c908cc598582f0cf7be8d66f
#
_cell.length_a   1.000
_cell.length_b   1.000
_cell.length_c   1.000
_cell.angle_alpha   90.00
_cell.angle_beta   90.00
_cell.angle_gamma   90.00
#
_symmetry.space_group_name_H-M   'P 1'
#
loop_
_entity.id
_entity.type
_entity.pdbx_description
1 polymer ?
#
loop_
_entity_poly.entity_id
_entity_poly.type
_entity_poly.pdbx_seq_one_letter_code
_entity_poly.pdbx_strand_id
1 'polypeptide(L)'
;MNIRKLASVYSIIIGIAMMCMWIAFLITNQVPEINTAPLKISYHLMAEFLTALLLLISGFGLFTKKEWGFHLYLIAMGMLLYTVIVSAGYYANLGDMIMVGMFTVFQVLTLLFIGLTLYGYREFK
;
A
#
# COMPACT_ATOMS: atom_id res chain seq x y z
N MET A 1 -12.29 -9.05 17.10
CA MET A 1 -11.53 -9.37 15.90
C MET A 1 -10.05 -9.50 16.26
N ASN A 2 -9.38 -10.54 15.82
CA ASN A 2 -7.98 -10.72 16.15
C ASN A 2 -7.07 -9.92 15.21
N ILE A 3 -5.77 -9.83 15.55
CA ILE A 3 -4.80 -9.05 14.78
C ILE A 3 -4.70 -9.55 13.34
N ARG A 4 -4.75 -10.87 13.14
CA ARG A 4 -4.66 -11.47 11.81
C ARG A 4 -5.79 -10.97 10.91
N LYS A 5 -7.02 -10.98 11.38
CA LYS A 5 -8.17 -10.53 10.58
C LYS A 5 -8.10 -9.03 10.33
N LEU A 6 -7.71 -8.24 11.32
CA LEU A 6 -7.55 -6.80 11.15
C LEU A 6 -6.49 -6.49 10.10
N ALA A 7 -5.35 -7.16 10.17
CA ALA A 7 -4.27 -6.96 9.20
C ALA A 7 -4.71 -7.37 7.79
N SER A 8 -5.41 -8.49 7.67
CA SER A 8 -5.96 -8.96 6.40
C SER A 8 -6.91 -7.93 5.79
N VAL A 9 -7.84 -7.42 6.57
CA VAL A 9 -8.82 -6.43 6.11
C VAL A 9 -8.10 -5.14 5.68
N TYR A 10 -7.15 -4.66 6.49
CA TYR A 10 -6.39 -3.47 6.15
C TYR A 10 -5.65 -3.64 4.82
N SER A 11 -4.96 -4.77 4.66
CA SER A 11 -4.20 -5.06 3.45
C SER A 11 -5.09 -5.08 2.21
N ILE A 12 -6.24 -5.75 2.29
CA ILE A 12 -7.18 -5.84 1.17
C ILE A 12 -7.77 -4.46 0.84
N ILE A 13 -8.19 -3.71 1.85
CA ILE A 13 -8.79 -2.39 1.63
C ILE A 13 -7.78 -1.44 0.99
N ILE A 14 -6.56 -1.40 1.48
CA ILE A 14 -5.53 -0.52 0.92
C ILE A 14 -5.16 -0.95 -0.50
N GLY A 15 -5.07 -2.26 -0.76
CA GLY A 15 -4.79 -2.78 -2.10
C GLY A 15 -5.86 -2.36 -3.10
N ILE A 16 -7.13 -2.50 -2.73
CA ILE A 16 -8.25 -2.08 -3.58
C ILE A 16 -8.22 -0.57 -3.80
N ALA A 17 -8.00 0.20 -2.73
CA ALA A 17 -7.95 1.65 -2.81
C ALA A 17 -6.83 2.13 -3.74
N MET A 18 -5.64 1.52 -3.66
CA MET A 18 -4.52 1.86 -4.53
C MET A 18 -4.84 1.57 -6.00
N MET A 19 -5.41 0.40 -6.28
CA MET A 19 -5.81 0.05 -7.64
C MET A 19 -6.81 1.06 -8.20
N CYS A 20 -7.86 1.35 -7.43
CA CYS A 20 -8.89 2.28 -7.87
C CYS A 20 -8.35 3.68 -8.08
N MET A 21 -7.49 4.15 -7.18
CA MET A 21 -6.90 5.48 -7.26
C MET A 21 -6.06 5.65 -8.53
N TRP A 22 -5.19 4.69 -8.81
CA TRP A 22 -4.31 4.79 -9.97
C TRP A 22 -5.07 4.63 -11.27
N ILE A 23 -6.06 3.73 -11.32
CA ILE A 23 -6.92 3.59 -12.50
C ILE A 23 -7.67 4.90 -12.75
N ALA A 24 -8.22 5.51 -11.69
CA ALA A 24 -8.93 6.78 -11.80
C ALA A 24 -8.01 7.90 -12.30
N PHE A 25 -6.78 7.99 -11.79
CA PHE A 25 -5.82 9.00 -12.22
C PHE A 25 -5.43 8.83 -13.68
N LEU A 26 -5.25 7.60 -14.14
CA LEU A 26 -4.90 7.32 -15.53
C LEU A 26 -6.06 7.67 -16.48
N ILE A 27 -7.29 7.31 -16.11
CA ILE A 27 -8.48 7.59 -16.93
C ILE A 27 -8.74 9.09 -17.03
N THR A 28 -8.53 9.84 -15.94
CA THR A 28 -8.80 11.27 -15.90
C THR A 28 -7.62 12.15 -16.30
N ASN A 29 -6.55 11.54 -16.83
CA ASN A 29 -5.34 12.25 -17.29
C ASN A 29 -4.69 13.11 -16.20
N GLN A 30 -4.70 12.63 -14.96
CA GLN A 30 -4.08 13.34 -13.84
C GLN A 30 -2.62 12.94 -13.59
N VAL A 31 -2.01 12.24 -14.55
CA VAL A 31 -0.60 11.82 -14.47
C VAL A 31 0.17 12.52 -15.58
N PRO A 32 0.61 13.77 -15.35
CA PRO A 32 1.31 14.55 -16.39
C PRO A 32 2.66 13.96 -16.79
N GLU A 33 3.27 13.18 -15.90
CA GLU A 33 4.57 12.55 -16.14
C GLU A 33 4.55 11.55 -17.30
N ILE A 34 3.37 11.09 -17.73
CA ILE A 34 3.25 10.23 -18.91
C ILE A 34 3.85 10.91 -20.13
N ASN A 35 3.68 12.24 -20.24
CA ASN A 35 4.18 13.04 -21.36
C ASN A 35 5.59 13.59 -21.12
N THR A 36 5.99 13.82 -19.85
CA THR A 36 7.23 14.49 -19.53
C THR A 36 8.35 13.53 -19.12
N ALA A 37 8.00 12.40 -18.48
CA ALA A 37 8.96 11.42 -18.02
C ALA A 37 8.35 10.01 -18.11
N PRO A 38 8.08 9.51 -19.35
CA PRO A 38 7.31 8.27 -19.54
C PRO A 38 7.97 7.04 -18.93
N LEU A 39 9.30 6.92 -19.01
CA LEU A 39 9.97 5.76 -18.42
C LEU A 39 9.93 5.80 -16.90
N LYS A 40 10.16 6.95 -16.32
CA LYS A 40 10.14 7.12 -14.86
C LYS A 40 8.77 6.78 -14.29
N ILE A 41 7.70 7.29 -14.88
CA ILE A 41 6.35 7.04 -14.38
C ILE A 41 5.93 5.60 -14.62
N SER A 42 6.38 4.97 -15.73
CA SER A 42 6.06 3.58 -16.01
C SER A 42 6.62 2.66 -14.93
N TYR A 43 7.86 2.86 -14.51
CA TYR A 43 8.46 2.08 -13.43
C TYR A 43 7.77 2.36 -12.09
N HIS A 44 7.41 3.61 -11.85
CA HIS A 44 6.69 3.97 -10.63
C HIS A 44 5.32 3.29 -10.57
N LEU A 45 4.58 3.32 -11.68
CA LEU A 45 3.26 2.68 -11.74
C LEU A 45 3.38 1.16 -11.61
N MET A 46 4.41 0.55 -12.20
CA MET A 46 4.65 -0.87 -12.05
C MET A 46 4.85 -1.23 -10.58
N ALA A 47 5.65 -0.45 -9.86
CA ALA A 47 5.88 -0.67 -8.44
C ALA A 47 4.59 -0.51 -7.64
N GLU A 48 3.77 0.50 -7.96
CA GLU A 48 2.50 0.75 -7.28
C GLU A 48 1.50 -0.38 -7.51
N PHE A 49 1.32 -0.81 -8.76
CA PHE A 49 0.39 -1.91 -9.07
C PHE A 49 0.87 -3.23 -8.49
N LEU A 50 2.18 -3.48 -8.51
CA LEU A 50 2.74 -4.67 -7.90
C LEU A 50 2.49 -4.67 -6.39
N THR A 51 2.70 -3.54 -5.73
CA THR A 51 2.43 -3.39 -4.29
C THR A 51 0.96 -3.67 -4.00
N ALA A 52 0.05 -3.09 -4.78
CA ALA A 52 -1.39 -3.29 -4.59
C ALA A 52 -1.76 -4.75 -4.77
N LEU A 53 -1.22 -5.40 -5.79
CA LEU A 53 -1.48 -6.82 -6.05
C LEU A 53 -0.98 -7.69 -4.89
N LEU A 54 0.22 -7.42 -4.40
CA LEU A 54 0.79 -8.18 -3.28
C LEU A 54 -0.02 -7.96 -2.00
N LEU A 55 -0.54 -6.74 -1.79
CA LEU A 55 -1.41 -6.46 -0.66
C LEU A 55 -2.70 -7.29 -0.73
N LEU A 56 -3.29 -7.40 -1.92
CA LEU A 56 -4.51 -8.19 -2.11
C LEU A 56 -4.25 -9.67 -1.89
N ILE A 57 -3.18 -10.19 -2.49
CA ILE A 57 -2.85 -11.62 -2.38
C ILE A 57 -2.48 -11.97 -0.95
N SER A 58 -1.66 -11.15 -0.30
CA SER A 58 -1.25 -11.42 1.07
C SER A 58 -2.41 -11.28 2.06
N GLY A 59 -3.30 -10.32 1.81
CA GLY A 59 -4.51 -10.16 2.63
C GLY A 59 -5.39 -11.40 2.54
N PHE A 60 -5.58 -11.91 1.33
CA PHE A 60 -6.33 -13.16 1.14
C PHE A 60 -5.64 -14.33 1.86
N GLY A 61 -4.31 -14.42 1.73
CA GLY A 61 -3.55 -15.48 2.39
C GLY A 61 -3.68 -15.42 3.92
N LEU A 62 -3.61 -14.23 4.50
CA LEU A 62 -3.82 -14.07 5.93
C LEU A 62 -5.24 -14.44 6.35
N PHE A 63 -6.23 -14.02 5.57
CA PHE A 63 -7.62 -14.30 5.90
C PHE A 63 -7.91 -15.80 5.90
N THR A 64 -7.31 -16.53 4.95
CA THR A 64 -7.51 -17.97 4.81
C THR A 64 -6.46 -18.80 5.56
N LYS A 65 -5.62 -18.17 6.37
CA LYS A 65 -4.59 -18.84 7.22
C LYS A 65 -3.56 -19.62 6.41
N LYS A 66 -3.16 -19.10 5.25
CA LYS A 66 -2.09 -19.69 4.45
C LYS A 66 -0.73 -19.38 5.07
N GLU A 67 0.19 -20.34 5.04
CA GLU A 67 1.52 -20.16 5.62
C GLU A 67 2.31 -19.04 4.98
N TRP A 68 2.21 -18.90 3.66
CA TRP A 68 2.91 -17.85 2.91
C TRP A 68 2.29 -16.46 3.12
N GLY A 69 1.07 -16.40 3.66
CA GLY A 69 0.34 -15.13 3.80
C GLY A 69 1.07 -14.13 4.68
N PHE A 70 1.59 -14.58 5.82
CA PHE A 70 2.27 -13.68 6.77
C PHE A 70 3.55 -13.09 6.17
N HIS A 71 4.38 -13.93 5.54
CA HIS A 71 5.63 -13.45 4.94
C HIS A 71 5.36 -12.49 3.78
N LEU A 72 4.42 -12.85 2.91
CA LEU A 72 4.07 -12.00 1.79
C LEU A 72 3.45 -10.68 2.29
N TYR A 73 2.66 -10.74 3.34
CA TYR A 73 2.09 -9.55 3.97
C TYR A 73 3.18 -8.59 4.46
N LEU A 74 4.20 -9.10 5.13
CA LEU A 74 5.29 -8.25 5.60
C LEU A 74 6.04 -7.59 4.45
N ILE A 75 6.28 -8.34 3.37
CA ILE A 75 6.91 -7.79 2.17
C ILE A 75 6.03 -6.69 1.57
N ALA A 76 4.73 -6.95 1.41
CA ALA A 76 3.81 -5.99 0.84
C ALA A 76 3.68 -4.73 1.71
N MET A 77 3.66 -4.88 3.03
CA MET A 77 3.57 -3.74 3.94
C MET A 77 4.83 -2.89 3.90
N GLY A 78 6.01 -3.51 3.74
CA GLY A 78 7.25 -2.76 3.55
C GLY A 78 7.23 -1.95 2.26
N MET A 79 6.74 -2.55 1.17
CA MET A 79 6.58 -1.85 -0.10
C MET A 79 5.57 -0.70 0.03
N LEU A 80 4.45 -0.95 0.71
CA LEU A 80 3.45 0.09 0.95
C LEU A 80 4.03 1.25 1.76
N LEU A 81 4.81 0.95 2.79
CA LEU A 81 5.44 1.99 3.61
C LEU A 81 6.33 2.89 2.74
N TYR A 82 7.11 2.29 1.85
CA TYR A 82 7.93 3.04 0.92
C TYR A 82 7.09 3.95 0.03
N THR A 83 6.01 3.41 -0.55
CA THR A 83 5.20 4.19 -1.49
C THR A 83 4.47 5.35 -0.81
N VAL A 84 3.98 5.16 0.42
CA VAL A 84 3.26 6.26 1.11
C VAL A 84 4.21 7.38 1.51
N ILE A 85 5.46 7.05 1.88
CA ILE A 85 6.46 8.07 2.19
C ILE A 85 6.81 8.87 0.94
N VAL A 86 7.08 8.19 -0.17
CA VAL A 86 7.44 8.84 -1.43
C VAL A 86 6.27 9.68 -1.95
N SER A 87 5.04 9.17 -1.85
CA SER A 87 3.85 9.89 -2.29
C SER A 87 3.61 11.15 -1.47
N ALA A 88 3.83 11.08 -0.15
CA ALA A 88 3.73 12.26 0.71
C ALA A 88 4.71 13.35 0.26
N GLY A 89 5.94 12.96 -0.05
CA GLY A 89 6.96 13.90 -0.55
C GLY A 89 6.56 14.55 -1.88
N TYR A 90 6.00 13.74 -2.78
CA TYR A 90 5.52 14.25 -4.07
C TYR A 90 4.47 15.34 -3.89
N TYR A 91 3.46 15.09 -3.05
CA TYR A 91 2.40 16.06 -2.81
C TYR A 91 2.87 17.24 -1.97
N ALA A 92 3.87 17.06 -1.11
CA ALA A 92 4.48 18.16 -0.37
C ALA A 92 5.12 19.18 -1.32
N ASN A 93 5.80 18.71 -2.37
CA ASN A 93 6.37 19.58 -3.39
C ASN A 93 5.30 20.36 -4.17
N LEU A 94 4.11 19.77 -4.32
CA LEU A 94 2.99 20.43 -4.99
C LEU A 94 2.22 21.39 -4.07
N GLY A 95 2.54 21.41 -2.77
CA GLY A 95 1.82 22.22 -1.80
C GLY A 95 0.45 21.66 -1.42
N ASP A 96 0.15 20.41 -1.77
CA ASP A 96 -1.13 19.76 -1.47
C ASP A 96 -1.06 19.13 -0.08
N MET A 97 -1.30 19.93 0.95
CA MET A 97 -1.16 19.48 2.34
C MET A 97 -2.25 18.51 2.77
N ILE A 98 -3.41 18.50 2.09
CA ILE A 98 -4.46 17.52 2.37
C ILE A 98 -3.97 16.12 2.01
N MET A 99 -3.36 15.98 0.83
CA MET A 99 -2.80 14.69 0.40
C MET A 99 -1.61 14.27 1.26
N VAL A 100 -0.76 15.23 1.66
CA VAL A 100 0.35 14.95 2.58
C VAL A 100 -0.19 14.38 3.89
N GLY A 101 -1.24 14.99 4.45
CA GLY A 101 -1.87 14.52 5.68
C GLY A 101 -2.42 13.11 5.54
N MET A 102 -3.10 12.83 4.43
CA MET A 102 -3.66 11.50 4.15
C MET A 102 -2.56 10.43 4.13
N PHE A 103 -1.49 10.68 3.37
CA PHE A 103 -0.40 9.72 3.27
C PHE A 103 0.38 9.57 4.58
N THR A 104 0.47 10.64 5.38
CA THR A 104 1.08 10.55 6.70
C THR A 104 0.27 9.65 7.63
N VAL A 105 -1.06 9.75 7.58
CA VAL A 105 -1.94 8.86 8.35
C VAL A 105 -1.72 7.40 7.91
N PHE A 106 -1.67 7.13 6.61
CA PHE A 106 -1.41 5.79 6.12
C PHE A 106 -0.02 5.29 6.53
N GLN A 107 0.98 6.16 6.57
CA GLN A 107 2.31 5.81 7.05
C GLN A 107 2.27 5.33 8.50
N VAL A 108 1.59 6.08 9.37
CA VAL A 108 1.45 5.72 10.78
C VAL A 108 0.70 4.41 10.94
N LEU A 109 -0.43 4.27 10.22
CA LEU A 109 -1.23 3.04 10.28
C LEU A 109 -0.44 1.82 9.79
N THR A 110 0.33 1.99 8.70
CA THR A 110 1.13 0.89 8.16
C THR A 110 2.20 0.45 9.17
N LEU A 111 2.89 1.41 9.78
CA LEU A 111 3.87 1.09 10.83
C LEU A 111 3.22 0.40 12.00
N LEU A 112 2.05 0.88 12.42
CA LEU A 112 1.31 0.29 13.53
C LEU A 112 0.94 -1.17 13.23
N PHE A 113 0.41 -1.44 12.02
CA PHE A 113 0.04 -2.80 11.63
C PHE A 113 1.25 -3.71 11.51
N ILE A 114 2.37 -3.22 10.99
CA ILE A 114 3.61 -4.02 10.96
C ILE A 114 4.01 -4.39 12.38
N GLY A 115 4.03 -3.42 13.29
CA GLY A 115 4.36 -3.66 14.68
C GLY A 115 3.43 -4.64 15.38
N LEU A 116 2.12 -4.45 15.18
CA LEU A 116 1.12 -5.33 15.79
C LEU A 116 1.22 -6.76 15.26
N THR A 117 1.46 -6.93 13.96
CA THR A 117 1.56 -8.27 13.39
C THR A 117 2.84 -8.98 13.84
N LEU A 118 3.94 -8.24 13.99
CA LEU A 118 5.15 -8.83 14.55
C LEU A 118 4.99 -9.18 16.02
N TYR A 119 4.32 -8.34 16.78
CA TYR A 119 4.04 -8.61 18.19
C TYR A 119 3.13 -9.83 18.35
N GLY A 120 2.08 -9.92 17.51
CA GLY A 120 1.13 -11.02 17.54
C GLY A 120 1.50 -12.17 16.60
N TYR A 121 2.79 -12.37 16.35
CA TYR A 121 3.28 -13.34 15.37
C TYR A 121 2.70 -14.75 15.55
N ARG A 122 2.46 -15.15 16.77
CA ARG A 122 1.96 -16.51 17.06
C ARG A 122 0.57 -16.76 16.47
N GLU A 123 -0.23 -15.71 16.26
CA GLU A 123 -1.56 -15.85 15.65
C GLU A 123 -1.48 -16.22 14.17
N PHE A 124 -0.31 -16.04 13.55
CA PHE A 124 -0.12 -16.25 12.12
C PHE A 124 0.47 -17.60 11.79
N LYS A 125 0.78 -18.41 12.80
CA LYS A 125 1.32 -19.74 12.59
C LYS A 125 0.21 -20.77 12.36
#